data_278893a66e90683603a367393b4c1b63
#
_entry.id   278893a66e90683603a367393b4c1b63
#
_cell.length_a   1.000
_cell.length_b   1.000
_cell.length_c   1.000
_cell.angle_alpha   90.00
_cell.angle_beta   90.00
_cell.angle_gamma   90.00
#
_symmetry.space_group_name_H-M   'P 1'
#
loop_
_entity.id
_entity.type
_entity.pdbx_description
1 polymer ?
#
loop_
_entity_poly.entity_id
_entity_poly.type
_entity_poly.pdbx_seq_one_letter_code
_entity_poly.pdbx_strand_id
1 'polypeptide(L)'
;MKNIKTTTTINSAGAIYLRNTIRKALDLDSGDKLSLEVVDGALIIKPYFDIVGWAITYLALYESEFSMPYKTGRDRMTGITTVILPDGEVGVAQCSPNDKFNDNVGEAIALARALGEDDKIPKEIFG
;
A
#
# COMPACT_ATOMS: atom_id res chain seq x y z
N MET A 1 1.11 16.64 -18.44
CA MET A 1 0.03 16.47 -17.44
C MET A 1 -0.69 17.79 -17.25
N LYS A 2 -2.02 17.79 -17.37
CA LYS A 2 -2.81 19.02 -17.16
C LYS A 2 -3.00 19.26 -15.68
N ASN A 3 -2.66 20.46 -15.23
CA ASN A 3 -3.03 20.92 -13.89
C ASN A 3 -4.49 21.34 -13.89
N ILE A 4 -5.23 20.87 -12.89
CA ILE A 4 -6.63 21.23 -12.71
C ILE A 4 -6.71 22.23 -11.56
N LYS A 5 -7.29 23.39 -11.84
CA LYS A 5 -7.52 24.44 -10.85
C LYS A 5 -9.00 24.72 -10.74
N THR A 6 -9.51 24.70 -9.51
CA THR A 6 -10.90 25.06 -9.24
C THR A 6 -10.99 25.57 -7.80
N THR A 7 -12.16 26.11 -7.44
CA THR A 7 -12.42 26.58 -6.08
C THR A 7 -13.61 25.85 -5.51
N THR A 8 -13.64 25.75 -4.19
CA THR A 8 -14.78 25.23 -3.45
C THR A 8 -14.95 26.02 -2.17
N THR A 9 -16.06 25.81 -1.47
CA THR A 9 -16.38 26.53 -0.23
C THR A 9 -16.64 25.50 0.88
N ILE A 10 -16.13 25.80 2.07
CA ILE A 10 -16.44 25.01 3.25
C ILE A 10 -17.86 25.37 3.72
N ASN A 11 -18.74 24.37 3.87
CA ASN A 11 -20.09 24.60 4.35
C ASN A 11 -20.12 24.65 5.90
N SER A 12 -21.29 24.91 6.47
CA SER A 12 -21.44 25.04 7.93
C SER A 12 -21.13 23.76 8.69
N ALA A 13 -21.19 22.59 8.05
CA ALA A 13 -20.81 21.30 8.63
C ALA A 13 -19.31 21.02 8.55
N GLY A 14 -18.53 21.92 7.95
CA GLY A 14 -17.09 21.73 7.75
C GLY A 14 -16.73 20.86 6.56
N ALA A 15 -17.67 20.59 5.66
CA ALA A 15 -17.45 19.74 4.49
C ALA A 15 -17.15 20.58 3.25
N ILE A 16 -16.36 20.00 2.33
CA ILE A 16 -16.12 20.57 1.01
C ILE A 16 -16.64 19.61 -0.06
N TYR A 17 -17.04 20.17 -1.19
CA TYR A 17 -17.49 19.38 -2.34
C TYR A 17 -16.37 19.25 -3.35
N LEU A 18 -16.03 18.00 -3.71
CA LEU A 18 -15.07 17.70 -4.77
C LEU A 18 -15.81 17.59 -6.09
N ARG A 19 -15.53 18.50 -7.01
CA ARG A 19 -16.16 18.54 -8.32
C ARG A 19 -15.79 17.31 -9.14
N ASN A 20 -16.67 16.93 -10.08
CA ASN A 20 -16.46 15.78 -10.96
C ASN A 20 -15.11 15.79 -11.66
N THR A 21 -14.65 16.95 -12.10
CA THR A 21 -13.35 17.10 -12.76
C THR A 21 -12.20 16.60 -11.90
N ILE A 22 -12.23 16.94 -10.59
CA ILE A 22 -11.21 16.51 -9.65
C ILE A 22 -11.36 15.03 -9.33
N ARG A 23 -12.60 14.57 -9.10
CA ARG A 23 -12.84 13.15 -8.82
C ARG A 23 -12.39 12.25 -9.97
N LYS A 24 -12.65 12.65 -11.21
CA LYS A 24 -12.18 11.91 -12.39
C LYS A 24 -10.67 11.92 -12.52
N ALA A 25 -10.03 13.07 -12.24
CA ALA A 25 -8.57 13.17 -12.29
C ALA A 25 -7.87 12.29 -11.28
N LEU A 26 -8.50 12.07 -10.10
CA LEU A 26 -7.97 11.22 -9.04
C LEU A 26 -8.57 9.80 -9.04
N ASP A 27 -9.44 9.49 -10.00
CA ASP A 27 -10.14 8.21 -10.10
C ASP A 27 -10.90 7.85 -8.82
N LEU A 28 -11.69 8.81 -8.32
CA LEU A 28 -12.47 8.67 -7.09
C LEU A 28 -13.94 8.47 -7.37
N ASP A 29 -14.53 7.50 -6.69
CA ASP A 29 -15.96 7.22 -6.72
C ASP A 29 -16.59 7.47 -5.34
N SER A 30 -17.92 7.58 -5.34
CA SER A 30 -18.69 7.73 -4.11
C SER A 30 -18.44 6.55 -3.18
N GLY A 31 -18.13 6.85 -1.92
CA GLY A 31 -17.84 5.84 -0.91
C GLY A 31 -16.36 5.49 -0.77
N ASP A 32 -15.51 5.98 -1.67
CA ASP A 32 -14.07 5.76 -1.55
C ASP A 32 -13.49 6.45 -0.32
N LYS A 33 -12.55 5.79 0.32
CA LYS A 33 -11.78 6.38 1.41
C LYS A 33 -10.69 7.30 0.86
N LEU A 34 -10.48 8.40 1.54
CA LEU A 34 -9.45 9.37 1.19
C LEU A 34 -8.47 9.54 2.35
N SER A 35 -7.22 9.76 2.01
CA SER A 35 -6.19 10.18 2.95
C SER A 35 -6.07 11.69 2.89
N LEU A 36 -6.12 12.35 4.06
CA LEU A 36 -6.01 13.80 4.18
C LEU A 36 -4.77 14.15 4.98
N GLU A 37 -3.97 15.07 4.45
CA GLU A 37 -2.74 15.50 5.12
C GLU A 37 -2.58 17.00 4.97
N VAL A 38 -2.12 17.67 6.04
CA VAL A 38 -1.79 19.09 5.99
C VAL A 38 -0.27 19.23 5.98
N VAL A 39 0.27 19.81 4.91
CA VAL A 39 1.71 20.01 4.73
C VAL A 39 1.94 21.46 4.30
N ASP A 40 2.74 22.20 5.05
CA ASP A 40 3.14 23.57 4.73
C ASP A 40 1.96 24.48 4.37
N GLY A 41 0.87 24.37 5.14
CA GLY A 41 -0.33 25.18 4.94
C GLY A 41 -1.23 24.74 3.79
N ALA A 42 -0.96 23.59 3.19
CA ALA A 42 -1.77 23.03 2.12
C ALA A 42 -2.43 21.72 2.57
N LEU A 43 -3.65 21.51 2.10
CA LEU A 43 -4.34 20.23 2.28
C LEU A 43 -4.06 19.33 1.09
N ILE A 44 -3.50 18.16 1.35
CA ILE A 44 -3.25 17.14 0.33
C ILE A 44 -4.29 16.03 0.48
N ILE A 45 -5.01 15.75 -0.60
CA ILE A 45 -6.03 14.70 -0.65
C ILE A 45 -5.53 13.64 -1.63
N LYS A 46 -5.44 12.40 -1.15
CA LYS A 46 -5.02 11.26 -1.97
C LYS A 46 -6.02 10.12 -1.82
N PRO A 47 -6.15 9.23 -2.83
CA PRO A 47 -6.85 7.97 -2.62
C PRO A 47 -6.22 7.21 -1.45
N TYR A 48 -7.06 6.62 -0.60
CA TYR A 48 -6.56 5.82 0.53
C TYR A 48 -5.95 4.52 0.00
N PHE A 49 -4.72 4.23 0.42
CA PHE A 49 -4.05 2.98 0.07
C PHE A 49 -4.19 1.97 1.20
N ASP A 50 -4.79 0.81 0.89
CA ASP A 50 -4.94 -0.29 1.84
C ASP A 50 -3.78 -1.28 1.67
N ILE A 51 -2.71 -1.09 2.46
CA ILE A 51 -1.52 -1.92 2.42
C ILE A 51 -1.82 -3.36 2.85
N VAL A 52 -2.69 -3.54 3.84
CA VAL A 52 -3.05 -4.88 4.33
C VAL A 52 -3.86 -5.63 3.27
N GLY A 53 -4.81 -4.94 2.65
CA GLY A 53 -5.59 -5.52 1.55
C GLY A 53 -4.72 -5.93 0.36
N TRP A 54 -3.76 -5.09 -0.01
CA TRP A 54 -2.79 -5.46 -1.04
C TRP A 54 -2.03 -6.74 -0.66
N ALA A 55 -1.52 -6.81 0.58
CA ALA A 55 -0.72 -7.94 1.04
C ALA A 55 -1.52 -9.24 1.00
N ILE A 56 -2.76 -9.22 1.50
CA ILE A 56 -3.64 -10.40 1.50
C ILE A 56 -3.92 -10.87 0.08
N THR A 57 -4.22 -9.94 -0.82
CA THR A 57 -4.48 -10.24 -2.23
C THR A 57 -3.24 -10.82 -2.91
N TYR A 58 -2.07 -10.23 -2.68
CA TYR A 58 -0.81 -10.70 -3.26
C TYR A 58 -0.48 -12.13 -2.83
N LEU A 59 -0.63 -12.42 -1.53
CA LEU A 59 -0.39 -13.77 -1.00
C LEU A 59 -1.38 -14.79 -1.56
N ALA A 60 -2.65 -14.41 -1.70
CA ALA A 60 -3.67 -15.29 -2.28
C ALA A 60 -3.39 -15.60 -3.76
N LEU A 61 -2.88 -14.62 -4.52
CA LEU A 61 -2.50 -14.84 -5.91
C LEU A 61 -1.36 -15.85 -6.02
N TYR A 62 -0.38 -15.82 -5.13
CA TYR A 62 0.68 -16.81 -5.13
C TYR A 62 0.11 -18.22 -4.91
N GLU A 63 -0.77 -18.39 -3.94
CA GLU A 63 -1.38 -19.69 -3.65
C GLU A 63 -2.18 -20.22 -4.84
N SER A 64 -2.82 -19.34 -5.62
CA SER A 64 -3.59 -19.74 -6.78
C SER A 64 -2.73 -20.08 -8.01
N GLU A 65 -1.55 -19.46 -8.14
CA GLU A 65 -0.68 -19.62 -9.31
C GLU A 65 0.38 -20.71 -9.13
N PHE A 66 0.81 -20.95 -7.90
CA PHE A 66 1.91 -21.87 -7.61
C PHE A 66 1.43 -23.01 -6.71
N SER A 67 1.75 -24.24 -7.11
CA SER A 67 1.35 -25.44 -6.36
C SER A 67 2.29 -25.77 -5.20
N MET A 68 3.49 -25.19 -5.15
CA MET A 68 4.47 -25.48 -4.12
C MET A 68 4.56 -24.35 -3.10
N PRO A 69 4.46 -24.68 -1.79
CA PRO A 69 4.57 -23.66 -0.76
C PRO A 69 6.00 -23.15 -0.61
N TYR A 70 6.13 -21.91 -0.18
CA TYR A 70 7.41 -21.32 0.20
C TYR A 70 7.59 -21.43 1.72
N LYS A 71 8.82 -21.27 2.19
CA LYS A 71 9.13 -21.22 3.62
C LYS A 71 9.21 -19.77 4.10
N THR A 72 8.74 -19.52 5.32
CA THR A 72 8.81 -18.21 5.94
C THR A 72 9.55 -18.28 7.26
N GLY A 73 10.32 -17.24 7.55
CA GLY A 73 10.93 -17.01 8.85
C GLY A 73 10.64 -15.59 9.30
N ARG A 74 10.37 -15.43 10.61
CA ARG A 74 10.12 -14.11 11.19
C ARG A 74 10.95 -13.94 12.44
N ASP A 75 11.66 -12.81 12.50
CA ASP A 75 12.37 -12.39 13.70
C ASP A 75 11.70 -11.14 14.25
N ARG A 76 10.98 -11.31 15.35
CA ARG A 76 10.21 -10.21 15.95
C ARG A 76 11.10 -9.16 16.61
N MET A 77 12.31 -9.51 17.00
CA MET A 77 13.24 -8.56 17.62
C MET A 77 13.85 -7.62 16.59
N THR A 78 14.16 -8.12 15.41
CA THR A 78 14.73 -7.31 14.33
C THR A 78 13.68 -6.78 13.35
N GLY A 79 12.45 -7.33 13.36
CA GLY A 79 11.41 -6.98 12.41
C GLY A 79 11.65 -7.56 11.02
N ILE A 80 12.54 -8.55 10.90
CA ILE A 80 12.88 -9.14 9.61
C ILE A 80 11.96 -10.32 9.30
N THR A 81 11.35 -10.30 8.12
CA THR A 81 10.62 -11.43 7.54
C THR A 81 11.39 -11.97 6.34
N THR A 82 11.61 -13.27 6.29
CA THR A 82 12.32 -13.94 5.20
C THR A 82 11.40 -14.92 4.52
N VAL A 83 11.40 -14.93 3.18
CA VAL A 83 10.70 -15.91 2.35
C VAL A 83 11.73 -16.67 1.52
N ILE A 84 11.64 -17.99 1.53
CA ILE A 84 12.51 -18.85 0.72
C ILE A 84 11.62 -19.66 -0.22
N LEU A 85 11.80 -19.45 -1.53
CA LEU A 85 11.06 -20.18 -2.55
C LEU A 85 11.57 -21.60 -2.71
N PRO A 86 10.75 -22.52 -3.30
CA PRO A 86 11.19 -23.90 -3.55
C PRO A 86 12.47 -24.01 -4.40
N ASP A 87 12.76 -23.03 -5.25
CA ASP A 87 13.97 -22.99 -6.06
C ASP A 87 15.19 -22.42 -5.33
N GLY A 88 15.02 -22.00 -4.08
CA GLY A 88 16.09 -21.45 -3.25
C GLY A 88 16.21 -19.92 -3.29
N GLU A 89 15.45 -19.24 -4.11
CA GLU A 89 15.44 -17.77 -4.12
C GLU A 89 14.91 -17.23 -2.78
N VAL A 90 15.55 -16.16 -2.29
CA VAL A 90 15.27 -15.58 -0.98
C VAL A 90 14.84 -14.13 -1.13
N GLY A 91 13.79 -13.75 -0.43
CA GLY A 91 13.36 -12.38 -0.28
C GLY A 91 13.30 -12.00 1.19
N VAL A 92 13.61 -10.74 1.49
CA VAL A 92 13.65 -10.23 2.86
C VAL A 92 12.91 -8.92 2.93
N ALA A 93 12.10 -8.75 3.98
CA ALA A 93 11.46 -7.49 4.32
C ALA A 93 11.81 -7.12 5.74
N GLN A 94 12.12 -5.84 5.96
CA GLN A 94 12.43 -5.33 7.29
C GLN A 94 11.45 -4.22 7.67
N CYS A 95 10.91 -4.32 8.88
CA CYS A 95 10.02 -3.32 9.46
C CYS A 95 10.82 -2.41 10.41
N SER A 96 10.49 -1.12 10.40
CA SER A 96 11.03 -0.20 11.40
C SER A 96 10.47 -0.56 12.79
N PRO A 97 11.27 -0.46 13.87
CA PRO A 97 10.78 -0.74 15.22
C PRO A 97 9.58 0.11 15.65
N ASN A 98 9.38 1.25 15.01
CA ASN A 98 8.29 2.17 15.34
C ASN A 98 7.02 1.90 14.53
N ASP A 99 7.07 1.01 13.53
CA ASP A 99 5.92 0.68 12.71
C ASP A 99 5.14 -0.48 13.32
N LYS A 100 3.81 -0.39 13.25
CA LYS A 100 2.96 -1.53 13.59
C LYS A 100 3.05 -2.53 12.46
N PHE A 101 3.92 -3.50 12.62
CA PHE A 101 4.20 -4.47 11.58
C PHE A 101 3.07 -5.48 11.47
N ASN A 102 2.47 -5.55 10.29
CA ASN A 102 1.52 -6.60 9.96
C ASN A 102 2.29 -7.76 9.31
N ASP A 103 2.13 -8.98 9.85
CA ASP A 103 2.83 -10.15 9.36
C ASP A 103 2.56 -10.42 7.87
N ASN A 104 1.33 -10.19 7.42
CA ASN A 104 0.97 -10.37 6.01
C ASN A 104 1.70 -9.38 5.09
N VAL A 105 1.86 -8.14 5.53
CA VAL A 105 2.57 -7.12 4.76
C VAL A 105 4.04 -7.50 4.61
N GLY A 106 4.70 -7.88 5.69
CA GLY A 106 6.09 -8.32 5.64
C GLY A 106 6.28 -9.54 4.76
N GLU A 107 5.41 -10.53 4.88
CA GLU A 107 5.47 -11.74 4.07
C GLU A 107 5.25 -11.43 2.59
N ALA A 108 4.27 -10.57 2.24
CA ALA A 108 4.00 -10.20 0.85
C ALA A 108 5.19 -9.45 0.22
N ILE A 109 5.82 -8.53 0.96
CA ILE A 109 6.99 -7.81 0.48
C ILE A 109 8.17 -8.77 0.26
N ALA A 110 8.43 -9.64 1.22
CA ALA A 110 9.51 -10.61 1.12
C ALA A 110 9.27 -11.59 -0.03
N LEU A 111 8.02 -12.04 -0.22
CA LEU A 111 7.65 -12.91 -1.32
C LEU A 111 7.85 -12.21 -2.68
N ALA A 112 7.44 -10.96 -2.82
CA ALA A 112 7.62 -10.21 -4.04
C ALA A 112 9.11 -10.06 -4.39
N ARG A 113 9.94 -9.80 -3.39
CA ARG A 113 11.39 -9.70 -3.58
C ARG A 113 12.01 -11.05 -3.98
N ALA A 114 11.56 -12.14 -3.37
CA ALA A 114 12.03 -13.48 -3.74
C ALA A 114 11.66 -13.84 -5.18
N LEU A 115 10.48 -13.43 -5.64
CA LEU A 115 10.01 -13.66 -7.01
C LEU A 115 10.61 -12.69 -8.03
N GLY A 116 11.39 -11.69 -7.60
CA GLY A 116 11.89 -10.64 -8.50
C GLY A 116 10.81 -9.69 -8.96
N GLU A 117 9.72 -9.58 -8.22
CA GLU A 117 8.57 -8.74 -8.54
C GLU A 117 8.53 -7.46 -7.71
N ASP A 118 9.69 -6.82 -7.52
CA ASP A 118 9.80 -5.59 -6.73
C ASP A 118 8.89 -4.48 -7.28
N ASP A 119 8.64 -4.48 -8.57
CA ASP A 119 7.75 -3.52 -9.25
C ASP A 119 6.29 -3.67 -8.82
N LYS A 120 5.90 -4.81 -8.27
CA LYS A 120 4.55 -5.05 -7.75
C LYS A 120 4.37 -4.60 -6.30
N ILE A 121 5.45 -4.24 -5.62
CA ILE A 121 5.38 -3.68 -4.28
C ILE A 121 4.93 -2.21 -4.40
N PRO A 122 3.80 -1.83 -3.78
CA PRO A 122 3.31 -0.45 -3.87
C PRO A 122 4.30 0.55 -3.29
N LYS A 123 4.50 1.65 -4.00
CA LYS A 123 5.42 2.73 -3.59
C LYS A 123 5.00 3.38 -2.28
N GLU A 124 3.71 3.38 -1.99
CA GLU A 124 3.11 3.96 -0.79
C GLU A 124 3.63 3.29 0.48
N ILE A 125 4.15 2.05 0.39
CA ILE A 125 4.73 1.33 1.52
C ILE A 125 6.01 2.01 2.03
N PHE A 126 6.74 2.66 1.15
CA PHE A 126 8.04 3.24 1.46
C PHE A 126 7.98 4.73 1.85
N GLY A 127 6.81 5.26 2.03
CA GLY A 127 6.69 6.61 2.46
C GLY A 127 5.80 7.47 1.73
#